data_1799a7b4cfef8f38271b991a2c091a70
#
_entry.id   1799a7b4cfef8f38271b991a2c091a70
#
_cell.length_a   1.000
_cell.length_b   1.000
_cell.length_c   1.000
_cell.angle_alpha   90.00
_cell.angle_beta   90.00
_cell.angle_gamma   90.00
#
_symmetry.space_group_name_H-M   'P 1'
#
loop_
_entity.id
_entity.type
_entity.pdbx_description
1 polymer ?
#
loop_
_entity_poly.entity_id
_entity_poly.type
_entity_poly.pdbx_seq_one_letter_code
_entity_poly.pdbx_strand_id
1 'polypeptide(L)'
;MNGLSLGTMQFTAVVLMTLLTFKLLVSHKRSQENSVATTARWQMAAATMILAVHFLLQLTLGLRAMGVTQSVMLNLTMLVPASYLFARAVLSLQKHGQLSLWDRWAGPLAWGVIMILLIAANIADGQPLLSDTPQRQWAEMAGALCYLLMQTYYTWRHSVALRVMHRTLQDYYDRETVSMLVWMQLSIVGLMLLALMVPFAIFATASWLLFLIAIAIFFFIFYMVDSFCYYLTSNAQATMQEAESSVVEEEQEKHAAPEVTEATDKAVEQWIAKGRYRRAGITSPVAAAEIGIPRYQLTAWVKANAYESFSRWMTTLRIEEAKRVLLEHSDWSAEAVADYCGFNSREYFHRIFKEYEGMTPAHYQKMHES
;
A
#
# COMPACT_ATOMS: atom_id res chain seq x y z
N MET A 1 23.21 -28.07 7.03
CA MET A 1 23.56 -26.72 7.52
C MET A 1 23.94 -26.88 8.99
N ASN A 2 25.12 -26.41 9.36
CA ASN A 2 25.62 -26.55 10.73
C ASN A 2 24.77 -25.68 11.68
N GLY A 3 24.53 -26.14 12.93
CA GLY A 3 23.70 -25.42 13.91
C GLY A 3 24.14 -23.95 14.17
N LEU A 4 25.41 -23.64 13.90
CA LEU A 4 25.95 -22.28 13.96
C LEU A 4 25.30 -21.32 12.93
N SER A 5 24.97 -21.80 11.73
CA SER A 5 24.35 -20.95 10.68
C SER A 5 22.90 -20.61 11.00
N LEU A 6 22.13 -21.50 11.61
CA LEU A 6 20.73 -21.26 12.01
C LEU A 6 20.66 -20.30 13.21
N GLY A 7 21.50 -20.51 14.24
CA GLY A 7 21.57 -19.60 15.38
C GLY A 7 22.01 -18.20 15.00
N THR A 8 22.98 -18.06 14.10
CA THR A 8 23.41 -16.75 13.57
C THR A 8 22.28 -16.02 12.86
N MET A 9 21.48 -16.74 12.04
CA MET A 9 20.33 -16.15 11.36
C MET A 9 19.24 -15.70 12.35
N GLN A 10 18.93 -16.52 13.36
CA GLN A 10 17.96 -16.17 14.40
C GLN A 10 18.43 -14.95 15.22
N PHE A 11 19.71 -14.91 15.60
CA PHE A 11 20.30 -13.76 16.30
C PHE A 11 20.22 -12.48 15.44
N THR A 12 20.58 -12.57 14.15
CA THR A 12 20.46 -11.43 13.22
C THR A 12 19.00 -10.94 13.14
N ALA A 13 18.03 -11.85 13.12
CA ALA A 13 16.61 -11.51 13.12
C ALA A 13 16.20 -10.77 14.39
N VAL A 14 16.63 -11.23 15.58
CA VAL A 14 16.37 -10.53 16.85
C VAL A 14 16.90 -9.10 16.79
N VAL A 15 18.16 -8.92 16.39
CA VAL A 15 18.79 -7.61 16.29
C VAL A 15 18.04 -6.72 15.31
N LEU A 16 17.75 -7.20 14.11
CA LEU A 16 17.05 -6.44 13.08
C LEU A 16 15.65 -5.99 13.54
N MET A 17 14.85 -6.93 14.08
CA MET A 17 13.49 -6.60 14.53
C MET A 17 13.50 -5.62 15.70
N THR A 18 14.46 -5.73 16.62
CA THR A 18 14.65 -4.77 17.72
C THR A 18 15.03 -3.39 17.20
N LEU A 19 15.94 -3.29 16.22
CA LEU A 19 16.34 -2.03 15.61
C LEU A 19 15.17 -1.38 14.84
N LEU A 20 14.36 -2.17 14.12
CA LEU A 20 13.16 -1.65 13.44
C LEU A 20 12.12 -1.15 14.45
N THR A 21 11.93 -1.85 15.57
CA THR A 21 11.07 -1.38 16.66
C THR A 21 11.57 -0.06 17.19
N PHE A 22 12.86 0.07 17.48
CA PHE A 22 13.47 1.30 17.95
C PHE A 22 13.32 2.44 16.95
N LYS A 23 13.56 2.19 15.65
CA LYS A 23 13.34 3.16 14.56
C LYS A 23 11.92 3.71 14.59
N LEU A 24 10.91 2.85 14.72
CA LEU A 24 9.49 3.24 14.80
C LEU A 24 9.19 4.09 16.03
N LEU A 25 9.79 3.79 17.18
CA LEU A 25 9.60 4.53 18.43
C LEU A 25 10.29 5.91 18.41
N VAL A 26 11.49 6.01 17.82
CA VAL A 26 12.28 7.25 17.78
C VAL A 26 11.79 8.21 16.69
N SER A 27 11.25 7.70 15.59
CA SER A 27 10.74 8.51 14.48
C SER A 27 9.66 9.52 14.89
N HIS A 28 9.01 9.30 16.03
CA HIS A 28 7.95 10.16 16.57
C HIS A 28 8.36 11.63 16.81
N LYS A 29 9.60 11.91 17.15
CA LYS A 29 10.05 13.26 17.50
C LYS A 29 10.12 14.24 16.31
N ARG A 30 9.97 13.77 15.08
CA ARG A 30 10.14 14.58 13.84
C ARG A 30 8.86 14.95 13.11
N SER A 31 7.70 14.36 13.45
CA SER A 31 6.46 14.51 12.68
C SER A 31 5.33 15.06 13.55
N GLN A 32 4.56 16.03 13.05
CA GLN A 32 3.23 16.37 13.55
C GLN A 32 2.25 15.27 13.13
N GLU A 33 2.37 14.09 13.71
CA GLU A 33 1.50 12.97 13.42
C GLU A 33 0.10 13.19 13.99
N ASN A 34 -0.92 12.92 13.20
CA ASN A 34 -2.29 12.81 13.69
C ASN A 34 -2.45 11.54 14.56
N SER A 35 -3.57 11.43 15.30
CA SER A 35 -3.85 10.30 16.19
C SER A 35 -3.87 8.94 15.47
N VAL A 36 -4.27 8.92 14.19
CA VAL A 36 -4.32 7.70 13.36
C VAL A 36 -2.92 7.22 13.02
N ALA A 37 -2.05 8.12 12.56
CA ALA A 37 -0.66 7.82 12.25
C ALA A 37 0.11 7.32 13.50
N THR A 38 -0.11 7.98 14.65
CA THR A 38 0.45 7.56 15.93
C THR A 38 0.00 6.14 16.31
N THR A 39 -1.30 5.84 16.18
CA THR A 39 -1.84 4.51 16.46
C THR A 39 -1.26 3.45 15.51
N ALA A 40 -1.20 3.73 14.22
CA ALA A 40 -0.64 2.83 13.21
C ALA A 40 0.84 2.53 13.50
N ARG A 41 1.61 3.53 13.90
CA ARG A 41 3.02 3.40 14.27
C ARG A 41 3.22 2.51 15.50
N TRP A 42 2.40 2.67 16.55
CA TRP A 42 2.45 1.79 17.71
C TRP A 42 2.09 0.35 17.37
N GLN A 43 1.13 0.12 16.47
CA GLN A 43 0.78 -1.22 15.98
C GLN A 43 1.94 -1.84 15.21
N MET A 44 2.59 -1.09 14.33
CA MET A 44 3.77 -1.52 13.59
C MET A 44 4.94 -1.87 14.53
N ALA A 45 5.19 -1.03 15.55
CA ALA A 45 6.22 -1.26 16.55
C ALA A 45 5.92 -2.51 17.41
N ALA A 46 4.66 -2.71 17.81
CA ALA A 46 4.24 -3.91 18.53
C ALA A 46 4.43 -5.18 17.69
N ALA A 47 4.10 -5.12 16.38
CA ALA A 47 4.30 -6.25 15.48
C ALA A 47 5.79 -6.63 15.34
N THR A 48 6.68 -5.65 15.15
CA THR A 48 8.12 -5.89 15.07
C THR A 48 8.70 -6.41 16.38
N MET A 49 8.18 -5.93 17.53
CA MET A 49 8.57 -6.43 18.85
C MET A 49 8.13 -7.88 19.06
N ILE A 50 6.90 -8.26 18.67
CA ILE A 50 6.44 -9.65 18.71
C ILE A 50 7.36 -10.55 17.89
N LEU A 51 7.79 -10.10 16.70
CA LEU A 51 8.75 -10.84 15.89
C LEU A 51 10.13 -10.95 16.54
N ALA A 52 10.61 -9.89 17.21
CA ALA A 52 11.86 -9.97 17.97
C ALA A 52 11.79 -11.02 19.07
N VAL A 53 10.70 -11.03 19.84
CA VAL A 53 10.45 -12.06 20.89
C VAL A 53 10.33 -13.46 20.27
N HIS A 54 9.63 -13.60 19.14
CA HIS A 54 9.49 -14.85 18.42
C HIS A 54 10.86 -15.45 18.06
N PHE A 55 11.75 -14.66 17.43
CA PHE A 55 13.09 -15.14 17.06
C PHE A 55 13.98 -15.40 18.29
N LEU A 56 13.82 -14.60 19.36
CA LEU A 56 14.53 -14.81 20.61
C LEU A 56 14.12 -16.14 21.26
N LEU A 57 12.83 -16.47 21.30
CA LEU A 57 12.34 -17.75 21.82
C LEU A 57 12.82 -18.92 20.97
N GLN A 58 12.82 -18.78 19.64
CA GLN A 58 13.38 -19.81 18.75
C GLN A 58 14.89 -20.04 19.01
N LEU A 59 15.64 -18.96 19.24
CA LEU A 59 17.09 -19.03 19.51
C LEU A 59 17.39 -19.67 20.86
N THR A 60 16.69 -19.23 21.93
CA THR A 60 16.98 -19.67 23.31
C THR A 60 16.46 -21.05 23.64
N LEU A 61 15.27 -21.39 23.12
CA LEU A 61 14.63 -22.69 23.38
C LEU A 61 15.00 -23.77 22.35
N GLY A 62 15.65 -23.40 21.26
CA GLY A 62 16.04 -24.35 20.20
C GLY A 62 14.86 -25.10 19.56
N LEU A 63 13.65 -24.54 19.60
CA LEU A 63 12.40 -25.22 19.24
C LEU A 63 12.43 -25.82 17.84
N ARG A 64 13.11 -25.20 16.91
CA ARG A 64 13.24 -25.70 15.53
C ARG A 64 14.13 -26.94 15.42
N ALA A 65 15.06 -27.10 16.33
CA ALA A 65 15.89 -28.29 16.41
C ALA A 65 15.16 -29.49 17.11
N MET A 66 14.08 -29.17 17.85
CA MET A 66 13.29 -30.17 18.56
C MET A 66 12.27 -30.88 17.65
N GLY A 67 11.72 -30.18 16.63
CA GLY A 67 10.77 -30.78 15.70
C GLY A 67 9.93 -29.73 14.94
N VAL A 68 9.08 -30.22 14.04
CA VAL A 68 8.20 -29.39 13.18
C VAL A 68 7.07 -28.79 14.01
N THR A 69 6.38 -29.62 14.81
CA THR A 69 5.23 -29.18 15.64
C THR A 69 5.58 -28.03 16.57
N GLN A 70 6.73 -28.10 17.26
CA GLN A 70 7.16 -27.04 18.18
C GLN A 70 7.37 -25.70 17.48
N SER A 71 7.94 -25.74 16.28
CA SER A 71 8.15 -24.54 15.47
C SER A 71 6.84 -23.97 14.95
N VAL A 72 5.91 -24.81 14.49
CA VAL A 72 4.61 -24.40 13.95
C VAL A 72 3.70 -23.80 15.02
N MET A 73 3.64 -24.42 16.20
CA MET A 73 2.88 -23.88 17.34
C MET A 73 3.36 -22.47 17.71
N LEU A 74 4.69 -22.25 17.81
CA LEU A 74 5.24 -20.93 18.09
C LEU A 74 4.94 -19.95 16.96
N ASN A 75 5.04 -20.39 15.70
CA ASN A 75 4.72 -19.58 14.54
C ASN A 75 3.27 -19.11 14.57
N LEU A 76 2.30 -20.02 14.75
CA LEU A 76 0.88 -19.66 14.82
C LEU A 76 0.58 -18.72 16.01
N THR A 77 1.23 -18.97 17.16
CA THR A 77 1.03 -18.14 18.36
C THR A 77 1.53 -16.72 18.18
N MET A 78 2.67 -16.49 17.50
CA MET A 78 3.35 -15.19 17.42
C MET A 78 3.18 -14.49 16.07
N LEU A 79 3.25 -15.25 14.93
CA LEU A 79 3.16 -14.61 13.62
C LEU A 79 1.75 -14.13 13.28
N VAL A 80 0.70 -14.81 13.77
CA VAL A 80 -0.68 -14.40 13.50
C VAL A 80 -0.98 -13.01 14.09
N PRO A 81 -0.73 -12.74 15.39
CA PRO A 81 -0.93 -11.41 15.94
C PRO A 81 0.02 -10.36 15.32
N ALA A 82 1.26 -10.70 15.00
CA ALA A 82 2.18 -9.78 14.32
C ALA A 82 1.65 -9.39 12.93
N SER A 83 1.25 -10.38 12.13
CA SER A 83 0.67 -10.16 10.79
C SER A 83 -0.62 -9.32 10.84
N TYR A 84 -1.50 -9.60 11.82
CA TYR A 84 -2.68 -8.80 12.07
C TYR A 84 -2.35 -7.33 12.39
N LEU A 85 -1.38 -7.07 13.27
CA LEU A 85 -0.99 -5.72 13.63
C LEU A 85 -0.39 -4.96 12.45
N PHE A 86 0.43 -5.61 11.62
CA PHE A 86 0.92 -5.03 10.37
C PHE A 86 -0.22 -4.69 9.41
N ALA A 87 -1.12 -5.64 9.16
CA ALA A 87 -2.27 -5.41 8.31
C ALA A 87 -3.15 -4.26 8.84
N ARG A 88 -3.46 -4.26 10.14
CA ARG A 88 -4.28 -3.23 10.77
C ARG A 88 -3.61 -1.84 10.72
N ALA A 89 -2.31 -1.74 10.92
CA ALA A 89 -1.57 -0.48 10.84
C ALA A 89 -1.73 0.16 9.45
N VAL A 90 -1.49 -0.60 8.38
CA VAL A 90 -1.65 -0.12 7.01
C VAL A 90 -3.12 0.21 6.70
N LEU A 91 -4.07 -0.67 7.09
CA LEU A 91 -5.50 -0.44 6.84
C LEU A 91 -6.04 0.79 7.58
N SER A 92 -5.52 1.08 8.79
CA SER A 92 -5.92 2.28 9.53
C SER A 92 -5.48 3.57 8.83
N LEU A 93 -4.31 3.58 8.18
CA LEU A 93 -3.88 4.70 7.35
C LEU A 93 -4.76 4.85 6.11
N GLN A 94 -5.05 3.74 5.41
CA GLN A 94 -5.89 3.75 4.21
C GLN A 94 -7.33 4.21 4.46
N LYS A 95 -7.83 4.02 5.68
CA LYS A 95 -9.21 4.35 6.07
C LYS A 95 -9.30 5.49 7.09
N HIS A 96 -8.24 6.24 7.29
CA HIS A 96 -8.19 7.37 8.23
C HIS A 96 -8.71 7.03 9.64
N GLY A 97 -8.42 5.81 10.09
CA GLY A 97 -8.86 5.32 11.38
C GLY A 97 -10.31 4.79 11.42
N GLN A 98 -11.09 4.95 10.36
CA GLN A 98 -12.48 4.49 10.26
C GLN A 98 -12.56 2.98 9.96
N LEU A 99 -12.13 2.16 10.91
CA LEU A 99 -12.16 0.72 10.81
C LEU A 99 -13.53 0.18 11.23
N SER A 100 -14.10 -0.73 10.42
CA SER A 100 -15.30 -1.48 10.79
C SER A 100 -15.06 -2.40 11.99
N LEU A 101 -16.11 -2.89 12.65
CA LEU A 101 -15.97 -3.85 13.73
C LEU A 101 -15.21 -5.11 13.29
N TRP A 102 -15.49 -5.60 12.08
CA TRP A 102 -14.79 -6.75 11.52
C TRP A 102 -13.31 -6.46 11.24
N ASP A 103 -12.95 -5.26 10.76
CA ASP A 103 -11.55 -4.86 10.59
C ASP A 103 -10.77 -4.86 11.92
N ARG A 104 -11.46 -4.63 13.05
CA ARG A 104 -10.86 -4.61 14.38
C ARG A 104 -10.77 -5.98 15.03
N TRP A 105 -11.75 -6.84 14.81
CA TRP A 105 -11.91 -8.08 15.58
C TRP A 105 -11.58 -9.35 14.81
N ALA A 106 -11.55 -9.36 13.47
CA ALA A 106 -11.27 -10.56 12.69
C ALA A 106 -9.90 -11.20 13.05
N GLY A 107 -8.87 -10.40 13.27
CA GLY A 107 -7.56 -10.90 13.70
C GLY A 107 -7.54 -11.52 15.08
N PRO A 108 -7.97 -10.79 16.14
CA PRO A 108 -8.09 -11.35 17.49
C PRO A 108 -8.97 -12.59 17.56
N LEU A 109 -10.10 -12.63 16.82
CA LEU A 109 -10.97 -13.80 16.76
C LEU A 109 -10.27 -15.00 16.10
N ALA A 110 -9.63 -14.79 14.95
CA ALA A 110 -8.88 -15.86 14.28
C ALA A 110 -7.76 -16.41 15.18
N TRP A 111 -7.00 -15.54 15.84
CA TRP A 111 -5.98 -15.95 16.79
C TRP A 111 -6.57 -16.71 17.99
N GLY A 112 -7.69 -16.24 18.56
CA GLY A 112 -8.41 -16.93 19.64
C GLY A 112 -8.85 -18.33 19.24
N VAL A 113 -9.42 -18.49 18.05
CA VAL A 113 -9.80 -19.83 17.50
C VAL A 113 -8.57 -20.72 17.36
N ILE A 114 -7.46 -20.22 16.83
CA ILE A 114 -6.22 -20.98 16.70
C ILE A 114 -5.73 -21.43 18.08
N MET A 115 -5.73 -20.54 19.07
CA MET A 115 -5.31 -20.90 20.44
C MET A 115 -6.21 -21.97 21.06
N ILE A 116 -7.53 -21.86 20.88
CA ILE A 116 -8.47 -22.89 21.35
C ILE A 116 -8.19 -24.23 20.69
N LEU A 117 -7.97 -24.27 19.37
CA LEU A 117 -7.66 -25.51 18.64
C LEU A 117 -6.37 -26.17 19.15
N LEU A 118 -5.30 -25.38 19.33
CA LEU A 118 -4.02 -25.88 19.82
C LEU A 118 -4.11 -26.38 21.27
N ILE A 119 -4.81 -25.66 22.14
CA ILE A 119 -5.03 -26.04 23.54
C ILE A 119 -5.90 -27.32 23.63
N ALA A 120 -7.00 -27.36 22.87
CA ALA A 120 -7.90 -28.50 22.85
C ALA A 120 -7.17 -29.79 22.39
N ALA A 121 -6.38 -29.71 21.32
CA ALA A 121 -5.56 -30.82 20.85
C ALA A 121 -4.55 -31.27 21.91
N ASN A 122 -3.93 -30.30 22.61
CA ASN A 122 -2.98 -30.64 23.68
C ASN A 122 -3.63 -31.35 24.89
N ILE A 123 -4.84 -30.94 25.27
CA ILE A 123 -5.62 -31.59 26.36
C ILE A 123 -6.08 -32.97 25.92
N ALA A 124 -6.56 -33.12 24.69
CA ALA A 124 -7.04 -34.41 24.17
C ALA A 124 -5.95 -35.45 24.07
N ASP A 125 -4.72 -35.06 23.78
CA ASP A 125 -3.58 -35.97 23.66
C ASP A 125 -3.05 -36.49 25.00
N GLY A 126 -3.20 -35.74 26.09
CA GLY A 126 -2.65 -36.06 27.39
C GLY A 126 -1.11 -36.26 27.44
N GLN A 127 -0.43 -35.87 26.36
CA GLN A 127 1.03 -35.97 26.23
C GLN A 127 1.71 -34.64 26.62
N PRO A 128 3.01 -34.66 26.97
CA PRO A 128 3.74 -33.41 27.28
C PRO A 128 3.57 -32.32 26.20
N LEU A 129 3.53 -31.07 26.65
CA LEU A 129 3.51 -29.92 25.75
C LEU A 129 4.65 -30.08 24.74
N LEU A 130 4.38 -29.91 23.46
CA LEU A 130 5.38 -30.01 22.39
C LEU A 130 5.71 -31.46 21.91
N SER A 131 4.92 -32.49 22.26
CA SER A 131 5.06 -33.80 21.61
C SER A 131 4.47 -33.76 20.19
N ASP A 132 5.04 -34.52 19.27
CA ASP A 132 4.54 -34.64 17.89
C ASP A 132 3.46 -35.73 17.82
N THR A 133 2.20 -35.33 17.67
CA THR A 133 1.06 -36.26 17.62
C THR A 133 0.16 -35.95 16.43
N PRO A 134 -0.56 -36.94 15.86
CA PRO A 134 -1.47 -36.71 14.74
C PRO A 134 -2.56 -35.66 15.04
N GLN A 135 -3.08 -35.62 16.27
CA GLN A 135 -4.10 -34.68 16.69
C GLN A 135 -3.60 -33.24 16.63
N ARG A 136 -2.35 -33.01 17.07
CA ARG A 136 -1.70 -31.71 17.00
C ARG A 136 -1.44 -31.26 15.58
N GLN A 137 -0.97 -32.15 14.71
CA GLN A 137 -0.77 -31.86 13.30
C GLN A 137 -2.09 -31.40 12.64
N TRP A 138 -3.22 -32.05 12.95
CA TRP A 138 -4.53 -31.57 12.46
C TRP A 138 -4.90 -30.20 13.02
N ALA A 139 -4.65 -29.93 14.29
CA ALA A 139 -4.92 -28.63 14.89
C ALA A 139 -4.02 -27.52 14.27
N GLU A 140 -2.76 -27.82 13.98
CA GLU A 140 -1.83 -26.92 13.29
C GLU A 140 -2.26 -26.64 11.86
N MET A 141 -2.71 -27.65 11.11
CA MET A 141 -3.25 -27.48 9.76
C MET A 141 -4.52 -26.61 9.78
N ALA A 142 -5.45 -26.88 10.72
CA ALA A 142 -6.65 -26.08 10.91
C ALA A 142 -6.30 -24.64 11.31
N GLY A 143 -5.33 -24.45 12.19
CA GLY A 143 -4.81 -23.13 12.59
C GLY A 143 -4.17 -22.38 11.42
N ALA A 144 -3.38 -23.06 10.59
CA ALA A 144 -2.80 -22.48 9.38
C ALA A 144 -3.87 -22.06 8.37
N LEU A 145 -4.94 -22.84 8.24
CA LEU A 145 -6.10 -22.48 7.40
C LEU A 145 -6.83 -21.25 7.94
N CYS A 146 -7.07 -21.19 9.26
CA CYS A 146 -7.66 -19.99 9.91
C CYS A 146 -6.79 -18.76 9.66
N TYR A 147 -5.47 -18.87 9.74
CA TYR A 147 -4.54 -17.79 9.44
C TYR A 147 -4.64 -17.34 7.99
N LEU A 148 -4.68 -18.27 7.03
CA LEU A 148 -4.88 -17.96 5.61
C LEU A 148 -6.20 -17.24 5.35
N LEU A 149 -7.30 -17.67 5.95
CA LEU A 149 -8.61 -17.01 5.82
C LEU A 149 -8.57 -15.59 6.38
N MET A 150 -7.96 -15.40 7.56
CA MET A 150 -7.74 -14.07 8.13
C MET A 150 -6.94 -13.18 7.19
N GLN A 151 -5.83 -13.68 6.65
CA GLN A 151 -4.97 -12.90 5.76
C GLN A 151 -5.65 -12.58 4.43
N THR A 152 -6.43 -13.52 3.87
CA THR A 152 -7.25 -13.30 2.67
C THR A 152 -8.28 -12.19 2.91
N TYR A 153 -8.94 -12.19 4.07
CA TYR A 153 -9.86 -11.13 4.46
C TYR A 153 -9.16 -9.75 4.46
N TYR A 154 -8.01 -9.62 5.14
CA TYR A 154 -7.28 -8.35 5.19
C TYR A 154 -6.75 -7.95 3.81
N THR A 155 -6.24 -8.87 3.01
CA THR A 155 -5.79 -8.60 1.63
C THR A 155 -6.93 -8.03 0.77
N TRP A 156 -8.12 -8.61 0.88
CA TRP A 156 -9.31 -8.09 0.19
C TRP A 156 -9.68 -6.68 0.68
N ARG A 157 -9.71 -6.45 2.01
CA ARG A 157 -10.05 -5.14 2.61
C ARG A 157 -9.07 -4.05 2.17
N HIS A 158 -7.78 -4.35 2.19
CA HIS A 158 -6.73 -3.47 1.70
C HIS A 158 -6.90 -3.14 0.22
N SER A 159 -7.13 -4.15 -0.61
CA SER A 159 -7.30 -3.95 -2.06
C SER A 159 -8.50 -3.06 -2.39
N VAL A 160 -9.59 -3.16 -1.61
CA VAL A 160 -10.74 -2.26 -1.74
C VAL A 160 -10.37 -0.83 -1.31
N ALA A 161 -9.75 -0.67 -0.13
CA ALA A 161 -9.37 0.64 0.39
C ALA A 161 -8.36 1.34 -0.54
N LEU A 162 -7.37 0.59 -1.07
CA LEU A 162 -6.37 1.12 -1.98
C LEU A 162 -6.97 1.61 -3.31
N ARG A 163 -7.98 0.91 -3.84
CA ARG A 163 -8.71 1.37 -5.05
C ARG A 163 -9.46 2.68 -4.82
N VAL A 164 -10.09 2.84 -3.65
CA VAL A 164 -10.76 4.10 -3.29
C VAL A 164 -9.74 5.23 -3.18
N MET A 165 -8.66 5.01 -2.44
CA MET A 165 -7.57 5.95 -2.25
C MET A 165 -6.94 6.40 -3.58
N HIS A 166 -6.71 5.44 -4.49
CA HIS A 166 -6.18 5.74 -5.81
C HIS A 166 -7.13 6.61 -6.65
N ARG A 167 -8.43 6.31 -6.65
CA ARG A 167 -9.44 7.13 -7.34
C ARG A 167 -9.49 8.55 -6.78
N THR A 168 -9.52 8.69 -5.44
CA THR A 168 -9.54 10.00 -4.79
C THR A 168 -8.34 10.87 -5.20
N LEU A 169 -7.13 10.28 -5.25
CA LEU A 169 -5.94 10.99 -5.71
C LEU A 169 -6.00 11.36 -7.20
N GLN A 170 -6.54 10.49 -8.04
CA GLN A 170 -6.70 10.77 -9.47
C GLN A 170 -7.75 11.86 -9.75
N ASP A 171 -8.79 11.95 -8.92
CA ASP A 171 -9.81 13.00 -9.04
C ASP A 171 -9.34 14.35 -8.49
N TYR A 172 -8.29 14.38 -7.67
CA TYR A 172 -7.76 15.59 -7.05
C TYR A 172 -6.55 16.18 -7.79
N TYR A 173 -5.58 15.34 -8.18
CA TYR A 173 -4.33 15.78 -8.80
C TYR A 173 -4.31 15.56 -10.31
N ASP A 174 -3.59 16.43 -11.02
CA ASP A 174 -3.34 16.36 -12.45
C ASP A 174 -2.27 15.33 -12.85
N ARG A 175 -1.70 14.62 -11.90
CA ARG A 175 -0.57 13.70 -12.09
C ARG A 175 -0.86 12.32 -11.56
N GLU A 176 -0.13 11.33 -12.08
CA GLU A 176 -0.16 9.98 -11.54
C GLU A 176 0.46 9.92 -10.14
N THR A 177 -0.33 9.52 -9.16
CA THR A 177 0.06 9.38 -7.76
C THR A 177 0.28 7.92 -7.35
N VAL A 178 0.26 6.99 -8.31
CA VAL A 178 0.38 5.54 -8.09
C VAL A 178 1.64 5.18 -7.31
N SER A 179 2.77 5.84 -7.61
CA SER A 179 4.05 5.58 -6.94
C SER A 179 3.99 5.77 -5.42
N MET A 180 3.14 6.69 -4.93
CA MET A 180 2.97 6.95 -3.50
C MET A 180 2.29 5.78 -2.76
N LEU A 181 1.54 4.94 -3.48
CA LEU A 181 0.75 3.85 -2.93
C LEU A 181 1.35 2.47 -3.17
N VAL A 182 2.39 2.36 -4.01
CA VAL A 182 3.02 1.07 -4.39
C VAL A 182 3.50 0.30 -3.18
N TRP A 183 4.08 0.97 -2.17
CA TRP A 183 4.56 0.30 -0.97
C TRP A 183 3.43 -0.38 -0.18
N MET A 184 2.24 0.23 -0.12
CA MET A 184 1.07 -0.37 0.51
C MET A 184 0.63 -1.64 -0.22
N GLN A 185 0.61 -1.59 -1.56
CA GLN A 185 0.28 -2.75 -2.39
C GLN A 185 1.29 -3.89 -2.20
N LEU A 186 2.59 -3.60 -2.25
CA LEU A 186 3.64 -4.59 -2.02
C LEU A 186 3.58 -5.17 -0.61
N SER A 187 3.27 -4.36 0.41
CA SER A 187 3.11 -4.83 1.80
C SER A 187 1.97 -5.84 1.93
N ILE A 188 0.83 -5.60 1.27
CA ILE A 188 -0.33 -6.50 1.28
C ILE A 188 0.00 -7.84 0.60
N VAL A 189 0.61 -7.77 -0.59
CA VAL A 189 1.00 -8.96 -1.35
C VAL A 189 2.04 -9.76 -0.56
N GLY A 190 3.02 -9.11 0.04
CA GLY A 190 4.04 -9.76 0.85
C GLY A 190 3.47 -10.46 2.09
N LEU A 191 2.54 -9.83 2.81
CA LEU A 191 1.86 -10.46 3.94
C LEU A 191 1.04 -11.69 3.52
N MET A 192 0.40 -11.64 2.34
CA MET A 192 -0.31 -12.80 1.80
C MET A 192 0.64 -13.95 1.43
N LEU A 193 1.77 -13.62 0.79
CA LEU A 193 2.81 -14.63 0.49
C LEU A 193 3.38 -15.24 1.75
N LEU A 194 3.60 -14.46 2.82
CA LEU A 194 4.01 -14.98 4.12
C LEU A 194 2.99 -15.97 4.69
N ALA A 195 1.71 -15.66 4.63
CA ALA A 195 0.66 -16.54 5.13
C ALA A 195 0.61 -17.87 4.35
N LEU A 196 0.85 -17.84 3.04
CA LEU A 196 0.95 -19.04 2.20
C LEU A 196 2.19 -19.87 2.52
N MET A 197 3.28 -19.25 2.97
CA MET A 197 4.50 -19.97 3.33
C MET A 197 4.37 -20.76 4.64
N VAL A 198 3.45 -20.40 5.56
CA VAL A 198 3.29 -21.12 6.84
C VAL A 198 2.92 -22.60 6.64
N PRO A 199 1.84 -22.97 5.92
CA PRO A 199 1.54 -24.38 5.66
C PRO A 199 2.62 -25.07 4.82
N PHE A 200 3.25 -24.36 3.90
CA PHE A 200 4.35 -24.92 3.10
C PHE A 200 5.58 -25.27 3.96
N ALA A 201 5.91 -24.43 4.96
CA ALA A 201 7.02 -24.67 5.87
C ALA A 201 6.83 -25.91 6.76
N ILE A 202 5.58 -26.37 6.98
CA ILE A 202 5.27 -27.61 7.71
C ILE A 202 5.78 -28.83 6.93
N PHE A 203 5.67 -28.80 5.60
CA PHE A 203 6.03 -29.92 4.74
C PHE A 203 7.45 -29.80 4.13
N ALA A 204 8.08 -28.64 4.23
CA ALA A 204 9.39 -28.39 3.62
C ALA A 204 10.52 -29.00 4.46
N THR A 205 11.13 -30.06 3.97
CA THR A 205 12.29 -30.71 4.59
C THR A 205 13.64 -30.10 4.22
N ALA A 206 13.67 -29.27 3.13
CA ALA A 206 14.89 -28.70 2.59
C ALA A 206 15.33 -27.43 3.37
N SER A 207 16.34 -27.57 4.22
CA SER A 207 16.86 -26.48 5.06
C SER A 207 17.35 -25.25 4.27
N TRP A 208 17.92 -25.45 3.08
CA TRP A 208 18.37 -24.32 2.23
C TRP A 208 17.21 -23.44 1.74
N LEU A 209 16.05 -24.05 1.43
CA LEU A 209 14.86 -23.33 0.99
C LEU A 209 14.29 -22.48 2.13
N LEU A 210 14.24 -23.03 3.33
CA LEU A 210 13.80 -22.30 4.54
C LEU A 210 14.73 -21.12 4.85
N PHE A 211 16.02 -21.24 4.56
CA PHE A 211 16.98 -20.15 4.71
C PHE A 211 16.73 -19.02 3.72
N LEU A 212 16.47 -19.32 2.44
CA LEU A 212 16.13 -18.33 1.42
C LEU A 212 14.82 -17.61 1.76
N ILE A 213 13.81 -18.36 2.21
CA ILE A 213 12.52 -17.78 2.64
C ILE A 213 12.74 -16.82 3.81
N ALA A 214 13.56 -17.19 4.80
CA ALA A 214 13.84 -16.31 5.94
C ALA A 214 14.54 -15.00 5.52
N ILE A 215 15.51 -15.07 4.61
CA ILE A 215 16.17 -13.88 4.05
C ILE A 215 15.13 -12.99 3.34
N ALA A 216 14.28 -13.57 2.50
CA ALA A 216 13.24 -12.82 1.79
C ALA A 216 12.27 -12.14 2.77
N ILE A 217 11.88 -12.81 3.85
CA ILE A 217 11.05 -12.26 4.92
C ILE A 217 11.73 -11.06 5.59
N PHE A 218 13.03 -11.15 5.88
CA PHE A 218 13.76 -10.06 6.53
C PHE A 218 13.81 -8.80 5.63
N PHE A 219 14.15 -8.97 4.36
CA PHE A 219 14.12 -7.86 3.41
C PHE A 219 12.73 -7.27 3.25
N PHE A 220 11.70 -8.11 3.20
CA PHE A 220 10.32 -7.67 3.10
C PHE A 220 9.87 -6.85 4.31
N ILE A 221 10.12 -7.33 5.54
CA ILE A 221 9.75 -6.60 6.77
C ILE A 221 10.54 -5.30 6.87
N PHE A 222 11.83 -5.32 6.54
CA PHE A 222 12.64 -4.11 6.49
C PHE A 222 12.05 -3.09 5.52
N TYR A 223 11.78 -3.51 4.28
CA TYR A 223 11.16 -2.66 3.26
C TYR A 223 9.82 -2.08 3.71
N MET A 224 8.96 -2.92 4.29
CA MET A 224 7.64 -2.50 4.76
C MET A 224 7.72 -1.44 5.86
N VAL A 225 8.59 -1.65 6.86
CA VAL A 225 8.78 -0.69 7.97
C VAL A 225 9.44 0.59 7.48
N ASP A 226 10.44 0.49 6.60
CA ASP A 226 11.14 1.65 6.05
C ASP A 226 10.20 2.51 5.21
N SER A 227 9.45 1.89 4.31
CA SER A 227 8.45 2.55 3.48
C SER A 227 7.32 3.17 4.29
N PHE A 228 6.89 2.51 5.38
CA PHE A 228 5.92 3.05 6.31
C PHE A 228 6.44 4.32 7.00
N CYS A 229 7.68 4.30 7.52
CA CYS A 229 8.31 5.48 8.12
C CYS A 229 8.45 6.62 7.10
N TYR A 230 8.87 6.30 5.86
CA TYR A 230 8.98 7.29 4.79
C TYR A 230 7.61 7.92 4.47
N TYR A 231 6.55 7.11 4.38
CA TYR A 231 5.20 7.61 4.14
C TYR A 231 4.74 8.58 5.24
N LEU A 232 4.99 8.26 6.51
CA LEU A 232 4.62 9.13 7.63
C LEU A 232 5.41 10.44 7.68
N THR A 233 6.66 10.45 7.18
CA THR A 233 7.53 11.65 7.19
C THR A 233 7.48 12.45 5.89
N SER A 234 6.92 11.88 4.83
CA SER A 234 6.76 12.52 3.53
C SER A 234 5.48 13.37 3.48
N ASN A 235 5.40 14.26 2.49
CA ASN A 235 4.18 15.02 2.22
C ASN A 235 3.01 14.17 1.68
N ALA A 236 3.21 12.85 1.49
CA ALA A 236 2.20 11.94 0.95
C ALA A 236 0.94 11.88 1.81
N GLN A 237 1.10 11.89 3.14
CA GLN A 237 -0.02 11.90 4.07
C GLN A 237 -0.80 13.21 4.01
N ALA A 238 -0.11 14.35 3.96
CA ALA A 238 -0.74 15.65 3.80
C ALA A 238 -1.50 15.75 2.47
N THR A 239 -0.88 15.27 1.38
CA THR A 239 -1.48 15.18 0.05
C THR A 239 -2.78 14.39 0.03
N MET A 240 -2.82 13.25 0.73
CA MET A 240 -4.05 12.45 0.87
C MET A 240 -5.13 13.18 1.66
N GLN A 241 -4.75 13.80 2.78
CA GLN A 241 -5.68 14.51 3.64
C GLN A 241 -6.32 15.71 2.94
N GLU A 242 -5.54 16.44 2.13
CA GLU A 242 -6.06 17.52 1.28
C GLU A 242 -7.06 17.01 0.22
N ALA A 243 -6.72 15.91 -0.46
CA ALA A 243 -7.61 15.31 -1.46
C ALA A 243 -8.95 14.86 -0.88
N GLU A 244 -8.94 14.33 0.35
CA GLU A 244 -10.14 13.85 1.02
C GLU A 244 -11.00 14.95 1.62
N SER A 245 -10.40 15.95 2.27
CA SER A 245 -11.16 17.11 2.77
C SER A 245 -11.91 17.79 1.64
N SER A 246 -11.32 17.88 0.46
CA SER A 246 -11.99 18.43 -0.71
C SER A 246 -13.13 17.57 -1.25
N VAL A 247 -13.13 16.23 -1.05
CA VAL A 247 -14.28 15.37 -1.39
C VAL A 247 -15.45 15.61 -0.43
N VAL A 248 -15.17 15.79 0.88
CA VAL A 248 -16.19 16.08 1.88
C VAL A 248 -16.86 17.44 1.62
N GLU A 249 -16.06 18.46 1.27
CA GLU A 249 -16.58 19.77 0.87
C GLU A 249 -17.46 19.65 -0.38
N GLU A 250 -17.03 18.85 -1.38
CA GLU A 250 -17.80 18.60 -2.60
C GLU A 250 -19.15 17.94 -2.32
N GLU A 251 -19.22 16.97 -1.41
CA GLU A 251 -20.48 16.32 -1.03
C GLU A 251 -21.43 17.28 -0.33
N GLN A 252 -20.92 18.22 0.46
CA GLN A 252 -21.74 19.25 1.12
C GLN A 252 -22.29 20.29 0.13
N GLU A 253 -21.48 20.72 -0.83
CA GLU A 253 -21.86 21.66 -1.88
C GLU A 253 -22.89 21.07 -2.85
N LYS A 254 -22.77 19.75 -3.16
CA LYS A 254 -23.66 19.06 -4.10
C LYS A 254 -25.14 19.06 -3.68
N HIS A 255 -25.42 19.19 -2.39
CA HIS A 255 -26.79 19.33 -1.88
C HIS A 255 -27.40 20.71 -2.09
N ALA A 256 -26.60 21.69 -2.57
CA ALA A 256 -26.99 23.09 -2.63
C ALA A 256 -27.21 23.66 -4.04
N ALA A 257 -26.87 22.96 -5.13
CA ALA A 257 -26.84 23.63 -6.44
C ALA A 257 -27.01 22.71 -7.70
N PRO A 258 -27.37 23.30 -8.86
CA PRO A 258 -27.83 22.62 -10.07
C PRO A 258 -26.74 22.02 -10.98
N GLU A 259 -27.24 21.16 -11.91
CA GLU A 259 -26.51 20.40 -12.94
C GLU A 259 -25.54 21.21 -13.83
N VAL A 260 -24.65 20.45 -14.52
CA VAL A 260 -23.79 20.95 -15.60
C VAL A 260 -24.65 21.69 -16.63
N THR A 261 -24.29 22.95 -16.90
CA THR A 261 -25.02 23.84 -17.80
C THR A 261 -24.13 24.26 -18.98
N GLU A 262 -24.76 24.78 -20.06
CA GLU A 262 -24.02 25.39 -21.20
C GLU A 262 -23.04 26.50 -20.76
N ALA A 263 -23.34 27.16 -19.65
CA ALA A 263 -22.43 28.15 -19.04
C ALA A 263 -21.15 27.47 -18.50
N THR A 264 -21.27 26.24 -17.94
CA THR A 264 -20.13 25.46 -17.46
C THR A 264 -19.23 25.04 -18.62
N ASP A 265 -19.81 24.57 -19.74
CA ASP A 265 -19.07 24.23 -20.96
C ASP A 265 -18.23 25.41 -21.46
N LYS A 266 -18.86 26.58 -21.63
CA LYS A 266 -18.18 27.80 -22.08
C LYS A 266 -17.07 28.25 -21.12
N ALA A 267 -17.27 28.14 -19.82
CA ALA A 267 -16.27 28.49 -18.82
C ALA A 267 -15.05 27.59 -18.88
N VAL A 268 -15.28 26.29 -19.01
CA VAL A 268 -14.19 25.28 -19.16
C VAL A 268 -13.44 25.48 -20.48
N GLU A 269 -14.13 25.66 -21.59
CA GLU A 269 -13.52 25.95 -22.91
C GLU A 269 -12.64 27.22 -22.87
N GLN A 270 -13.10 28.29 -22.23
CA GLN A 270 -12.31 29.50 -22.05
C GLN A 270 -11.06 29.30 -21.22
N TRP A 271 -11.14 28.44 -20.17
CA TRP A 271 -10.00 28.10 -19.34
C TRP A 271 -8.97 27.25 -20.14
N ILE A 272 -9.44 26.31 -20.94
CA ILE A 272 -8.60 25.52 -21.86
C ILE A 272 -7.92 26.45 -22.88
N ALA A 273 -8.68 27.34 -23.52
CA ALA A 273 -8.14 28.27 -24.50
C ALA A 273 -7.04 29.18 -23.94
N LYS A 274 -7.11 29.52 -22.63
CA LYS A 274 -6.06 30.29 -21.94
C LYS A 274 -4.80 29.44 -21.63
N GLY A 275 -4.77 28.14 -21.94
CA GLY A 275 -3.65 27.25 -21.72
C GLY A 275 -3.29 27.03 -20.25
N ARG A 276 -4.24 27.22 -19.33
CA ARG A 276 -4.00 27.12 -17.88
C ARG A 276 -3.62 25.70 -17.43
N TYR A 277 -4.06 24.67 -18.17
CA TYR A 277 -3.72 23.25 -17.94
C TYR A 277 -2.21 22.94 -18.08
N ARG A 278 -1.43 23.84 -18.72
CA ARG A 278 0.03 23.69 -18.86
C ARG A 278 0.79 23.91 -17.55
N ARG A 279 0.14 24.46 -16.53
CA ARG A 279 0.77 24.62 -15.22
C ARG A 279 0.91 23.28 -14.52
N ALA A 280 2.14 22.83 -14.25
CA ALA A 280 2.41 21.57 -13.55
C ALA A 280 1.87 21.60 -12.12
N GLY A 281 1.33 20.46 -11.65
CA GLY A 281 0.86 20.29 -10.28
C GLY A 281 -0.47 20.99 -9.95
N ILE A 282 -1.29 21.31 -10.95
CA ILE A 282 -2.63 21.86 -10.72
C ILE A 282 -3.55 20.82 -10.07
N THR A 283 -4.35 21.25 -9.09
CA THR A 283 -5.35 20.40 -8.44
C THR A 283 -6.75 20.73 -8.92
N SER A 284 -7.70 19.79 -8.79
CA SER A 284 -9.08 20.01 -9.24
C SER A 284 -9.78 21.18 -8.53
N PRO A 285 -9.58 21.46 -7.22
CA PRO A 285 -10.12 22.67 -6.59
C PRO A 285 -9.56 23.96 -7.19
N VAL A 286 -8.25 24.00 -7.48
CA VAL A 286 -7.60 25.18 -8.07
C VAL A 286 -8.10 25.41 -9.50
N ALA A 287 -8.23 24.35 -10.30
CA ALA A 287 -8.79 24.46 -11.64
C ALA A 287 -10.25 24.95 -11.61
N ALA A 288 -11.08 24.39 -10.72
CA ALA A 288 -12.48 24.82 -10.54
C ALA A 288 -12.59 26.30 -10.15
N ALA A 289 -11.76 26.75 -9.20
CA ALA A 289 -11.71 28.16 -8.80
C ALA A 289 -11.27 29.09 -9.95
N GLU A 290 -10.30 28.68 -10.78
CA GLU A 290 -9.85 29.46 -11.94
C GLU A 290 -10.89 29.48 -13.07
N ILE A 291 -11.70 28.43 -13.22
CA ILE A 291 -12.83 28.38 -14.15
C ILE A 291 -14.00 29.22 -13.63
N GLY A 292 -14.10 29.41 -12.31
CA GLY A 292 -15.19 30.13 -11.66
C GLY A 292 -16.44 29.29 -11.40
N ILE A 293 -16.26 27.97 -11.22
CA ILE A 293 -17.33 27.02 -10.92
C ILE A 293 -17.01 26.25 -9.64
N PRO A 294 -18.01 25.74 -8.92
CA PRO A 294 -17.79 24.80 -7.80
C PRO A 294 -17.09 23.52 -8.28
N ARG A 295 -16.27 22.92 -7.42
CA ARG A 295 -15.51 21.71 -7.74
C ARG A 295 -16.41 20.55 -8.17
N TYR A 296 -17.56 20.34 -7.52
CA TYR A 296 -18.49 19.26 -7.88
C TYR A 296 -19.00 19.40 -9.31
N GLN A 297 -19.22 20.64 -9.81
CA GLN A 297 -19.60 20.87 -11.21
C GLN A 297 -18.46 20.52 -12.17
N LEU A 298 -17.21 20.82 -11.82
CA LEU A 298 -16.05 20.41 -12.62
C LEU A 298 -15.94 18.88 -12.65
N THR A 299 -16.10 18.21 -11.52
CA THR A 299 -16.10 16.74 -11.44
C THR A 299 -17.22 16.12 -12.27
N ALA A 300 -18.43 16.69 -12.21
CA ALA A 300 -19.56 16.25 -13.02
C ALA A 300 -19.31 16.47 -14.52
N TRP A 301 -18.74 17.64 -14.88
CA TRP A 301 -18.38 17.97 -16.26
C TRP A 301 -17.33 17.00 -16.83
N VAL A 302 -16.26 16.71 -16.08
CA VAL A 302 -15.22 15.76 -16.46
C VAL A 302 -15.82 14.39 -16.77
N LYS A 303 -16.71 13.90 -15.92
CA LYS A 303 -17.40 12.60 -16.11
C LYS A 303 -18.38 12.61 -17.27
N ALA A 304 -19.13 13.71 -17.46
CA ALA A 304 -20.07 13.88 -18.58
C ALA A 304 -19.35 13.89 -19.93
N ASN A 305 -18.11 14.38 -19.98
CA ASN A 305 -17.25 14.37 -21.17
C ASN A 305 -16.42 13.09 -21.32
N ALA A 306 -16.83 11.99 -20.69
CA ALA A 306 -16.23 10.65 -20.77
C ALA A 306 -14.78 10.54 -20.28
N TYR A 307 -14.30 11.47 -19.45
CA TYR A 307 -13.02 11.30 -18.78
C TYR A 307 -13.20 10.53 -17.47
N GLU A 308 -12.33 9.56 -17.22
CA GLU A 308 -12.38 8.72 -16.01
C GLU A 308 -12.10 9.52 -14.74
N SER A 309 -11.23 10.55 -14.82
CA SER A 309 -10.80 11.37 -13.68
C SER A 309 -10.26 12.72 -14.13
N PHE A 310 -10.11 13.66 -13.18
CA PHE A 310 -9.45 14.94 -13.40
C PHE A 310 -8.03 14.78 -13.96
N SER A 311 -7.26 13.85 -13.39
CA SER A 311 -5.91 13.53 -13.87
C SER A 311 -5.91 13.08 -15.33
N ARG A 312 -6.86 12.24 -15.72
CA ARG A 312 -6.97 11.74 -17.11
C ARG A 312 -7.33 12.87 -18.07
N TRP A 313 -8.25 13.76 -17.70
CA TRP A 313 -8.58 14.94 -18.46
C TRP A 313 -7.36 15.85 -18.67
N MET A 314 -6.63 16.21 -17.59
CA MET A 314 -5.41 17.02 -17.68
C MET A 314 -4.35 16.38 -18.58
N THR A 315 -4.16 15.08 -18.42
CA THR A 315 -3.21 14.31 -19.24
C THR A 315 -3.57 14.35 -20.72
N THR A 316 -4.85 14.17 -21.07
CA THR A 316 -5.33 14.24 -22.46
C THR A 316 -5.06 15.62 -23.06
N LEU A 317 -5.41 16.70 -22.37
CA LEU A 317 -5.14 18.06 -22.84
C LEU A 317 -3.64 18.30 -23.09
N ARG A 318 -2.78 17.83 -22.20
CA ARG A 318 -1.33 18.00 -22.32
C ARG A 318 -0.71 17.13 -23.43
N ILE A 319 -1.25 15.93 -23.68
CA ILE A 319 -0.80 15.10 -24.80
C ILE A 319 -1.19 15.73 -26.14
N GLU A 320 -2.42 16.24 -26.28
CA GLU A 320 -2.82 16.94 -27.51
C GLU A 320 -1.96 18.20 -27.75
N GLU A 321 -1.67 18.94 -26.69
CA GLU A 321 -0.75 20.07 -26.79
C GLU A 321 0.67 19.64 -27.16
N ALA A 322 1.18 18.57 -26.56
CA ALA A 322 2.50 18.04 -26.87
C ALA A 322 2.63 17.60 -28.33
N LYS A 323 1.60 17.00 -28.92
CA LYS A 323 1.56 16.65 -30.34
C LYS A 323 1.71 17.89 -31.22
N ARG A 324 0.98 18.97 -30.88
CA ARG A 324 1.06 20.24 -31.60
C ARG A 324 2.45 20.86 -31.48
N VAL A 325 2.99 20.93 -30.27
CA VAL A 325 4.30 21.56 -29.98
C VAL A 325 5.45 20.79 -30.62
N LEU A 326 5.40 19.44 -30.64
CA LEU A 326 6.40 18.60 -31.32
C LEU A 326 6.50 18.88 -32.82
N LEU A 327 5.40 19.28 -33.46
CA LEU A 327 5.38 19.60 -34.89
C LEU A 327 5.73 21.06 -35.16
N GLU A 328 5.32 21.98 -34.29
CA GLU A 328 5.61 23.42 -34.44
C GLU A 328 7.07 23.78 -34.09
N HIS A 329 7.68 23.02 -33.18
CA HIS A 329 9.03 23.24 -32.65
C HIS A 329 9.91 21.99 -32.80
N SER A 330 10.25 21.68 -34.03
CA SER A 330 11.06 20.49 -34.35
C SER A 330 12.48 20.51 -33.74
N ASP A 331 12.96 21.68 -33.33
CA ASP A 331 14.22 21.92 -32.64
C ASP A 331 14.14 21.66 -31.13
N TRP A 332 12.96 21.47 -30.56
CA TRP A 332 12.80 21.26 -29.13
C TRP A 332 13.08 19.80 -28.75
N SER A 333 13.78 19.64 -27.59
CA SER A 333 13.90 18.32 -26.99
C SER A 333 12.57 17.83 -26.41
N ALA A 334 12.38 16.52 -26.34
CA ALA A 334 11.19 15.93 -25.70
C ALA A 334 11.04 16.39 -24.23
N GLU A 335 12.13 16.75 -23.55
CA GLU A 335 12.14 17.30 -22.19
C GLU A 335 11.56 18.73 -22.18
N ALA A 336 12.01 19.57 -23.10
CA ALA A 336 11.48 20.93 -23.25
C ALA A 336 9.98 20.94 -23.56
N VAL A 337 9.54 20.01 -24.42
CA VAL A 337 8.11 19.82 -24.73
C VAL A 337 7.33 19.35 -23.48
N ALA A 338 7.88 18.39 -22.73
CA ALA A 338 7.25 17.91 -21.50
C ALA A 338 7.06 19.05 -20.47
N ASP A 339 8.09 19.84 -20.22
CA ASP A 339 8.05 20.97 -19.30
C ASP A 339 7.06 22.05 -19.76
N TYR A 340 7.08 22.40 -21.05
CA TYR A 340 6.14 23.37 -21.63
C TYR A 340 4.68 22.94 -21.49
N CYS A 341 4.40 21.65 -21.69
CA CYS A 341 3.06 21.09 -21.57
C CYS A 341 2.64 20.83 -20.12
N GLY A 342 3.52 21.03 -19.14
CA GLY A 342 3.22 20.93 -17.71
C GLY A 342 3.34 19.50 -17.14
N PHE A 343 4.13 18.63 -17.77
CA PHE A 343 4.46 17.32 -17.21
C PHE A 343 5.52 17.44 -16.11
N ASN A 344 5.33 16.73 -15.01
CA ASN A 344 6.23 16.79 -13.84
C ASN A 344 7.53 15.97 -13.99
N SER A 345 7.61 15.06 -14.96
CA SER A 345 8.83 14.33 -15.28
C SER A 345 8.85 13.87 -16.74
N ARG A 346 10.07 13.82 -17.29
CA ARG A 346 10.34 13.32 -18.63
C ARG A 346 9.93 11.85 -18.79
N GLU A 347 10.24 11.02 -17.80
CA GLU A 347 9.95 9.58 -17.82
C GLU A 347 8.45 9.35 -17.86
N TYR A 348 7.69 10.10 -17.07
CA TYR A 348 6.23 10.07 -17.08
C TYR A 348 5.68 10.48 -18.44
N PHE A 349 6.15 11.62 -19.00
CA PHE A 349 5.74 12.09 -20.32
C PHE A 349 6.00 11.04 -21.41
N HIS A 350 7.21 10.48 -21.49
CA HIS A 350 7.54 9.47 -22.51
C HIS A 350 6.64 8.23 -22.43
N ARG A 351 6.38 7.75 -21.20
CA ARG A 351 5.53 6.58 -20.96
C ARG A 351 4.09 6.85 -21.39
N ILE A 352 3.52 7.97 -20.94
CA ILE A 352 2.14 8.32 -21.24
C ILE A 352 1.92 8.68 -22.70
N PHE A 353 2.84 9.42 -23.32
CA PHE A 353 2.76 9.72 -24.75
C PHE A 353 2.74 8.42 -25.59
N LYS A 354 3.61 7.45 -25.22
CA LYS A 354 3.61 6.15 -25.88
C LYS A 354 2.32 5.35 -25.63
N GLU A 355 1.71 5.49 -24.46
CA GLU A 355 0.41 4.85 -24.13
C GLU A 355 -0.72 5.40 -24.99
N TYR A 356 -0.75 6.73 -25.22
CA TYR A 356 -1.80 7.41 -25.99
C TYR A 356 -1.61 7.27 -27.50
N GLU A 357 -0.38 7.45 -27.99
CA GLU A 357 -0.09 7.53 -29.43
C GLU A 357 0.54 6.22 -29.99
N GLY A 358 0.79 5.22 -29.16
CA GLY A 358 1.42 3.97 -29.58
C GLY A 358 2.92 4.07 -29.87
N MET A 359 3.50 5.28 -29.88
CA MET A 359 4.89 5.55 -30.23
C MET A 359 5.54 6.61 -29.34
N THR A 360 6.87 6.69 -29.35
CA THR A 360 7.60 7.70 -28.56
C THR A 360 7.45 9.10 -29.17
N PRO A 361 7.58 10.20 -28.37
CA PRO A 361 7.54 11.57 -28.86
C PRO A 361 8.49 11.81 -30.05
N ALA A 362 9.74 11.34 -29.93
CA ALA A 362 10.73 11.50 -31.01
C ALA A 362 10.36 10.72 -32.30
N HIS A 363 9.68 9.60 -32.19
CA HIS A 363 9.20 8.86 -33.35
C HIS A 363 7.99 9.55 -33.97
N TYR A 364 7.08 10.08 -33.18
CA TYR A 364 5.93 10.87 -33.60
C TYR A 364 6.37 12.09 -34.41
N GLN A 365 7.35 12.84 -33.90
CA GLN A 365 7.92 14.00 -34.56
C GLN A 365 8.47 13.62 -35.95
N LYS A 366 9.35 12.61 -36.02
CA LYS A 366 9.95 12.16 -37.30
C LYS A 366 8.93 11.67 -38.35
N MET A 367 7.84 11.05 -37.90
CA MET A 367 6.80 10.58 -38.81
C MET A 367 5.97 11.70 -39.47
N HIS A 368 5.91 12.86 -38.79
CA HIS A 368 5.06 13.99 -39.19
C HIS A 368 5.88 15.22 -39.67
N GLU A 369 7.21 15.14 -39.68
CA GLU A 369 8.12 16.15 -40.23
C GLU A 369 8.22 16.14 -41.79
N SER A 370 7.36 15.40 -42.52
CA SER A 370 7.37 15.30 -43.99
C SER A 370 6.52 16.34 -44.70
#